data_c4c3d40146585ad472808733a06041aa
#
_entry.id   c4c3d40146585ad472808733a06041aa
#
_cell.length_a   1.000
_cell.length_b   1.000
_cell.length_c   1.000
_cell.angle_alpha   90.00
_cell.angle_beta   90.00
_cell.angle_gamma   90.00
#
_symmetry.space_group_name_H-M   'P 1'
#
loop_
_entity.id
_entity.type
_entity.pdbx_description
1 polymer ?
#
loop_
_entity_poly.entity_id
_entity_poly.type
_entity_poly.pdbx_seq_one_letter_code
_entity_poly.pdbx_strand_id
1 'polypeptide(L)'
;MTGIGPILPLYIKEMMGGDAMAVATIVGIIIFIAGATSVTSSLNVSRLAKRISMPRILIIASFVTGVNFILQYLMPEVWTLGFMRGLTGFSLGMIMPLANTILASAVPAEKRTMVVGFSTSFALMGNVAGPMASGAIAMQWGYGMVFWSTAFCFFLAACVIYRKRKII
;
A
#
# COMPACT_ATOMS: atom_id res chain seq x y z
N MET A 1 0.61 -0.80 -4.65
CA MET A 1 0.15 0.55 -4.33
C MET A 1 -0.83 1.12 -5.33
N THR A 2 -0.75 0.77 -6.56
CA THR A 2 -1.36 1.46 -7.70
C THR A 2 -2.73 0.91 -8.14
N GLY A 3 -3.17 -0.23 -7.64
CA GLY A 3 -4.46 -0.81 -8.06
C GLY A 3 -5.67 0.07 -7.74
N ILE A 4 -5.67 0.73 -6.58
CA ILE A 4 -6.78 1.61 -6.17
C ILE A 4 -6.59 3.06 -6.65
N GLY A 5 -5.37 3.45 -7.08
CA GLY A 5 -5.09 4.80 -7.54
C GLY A 5 -6.05 5.31 -8.63
N PRO A 6 -6.21 4.59 -9.74
CA PRO A 6 -7.12 4.99 -10.82
C PRO A 6 -8.61 4.93 -10.45
N ILE A 7 -8.97 4.09 -9.47
CA ILE A 7 -10.36 3.89 -9.04
C ILE A 7 -10.80 4.98 -8.04
N LEU A 8 -9.84 5.55 -7.30
CA LEU A 8 -10.12 6.55 -6.27
C LEU A 8 -10.92 7.76 -6.78
N PRO A 9 -10.57 8.39 -7.92
CA PRO A 9 -11.35 9.51 -8.45
C PRO A 9 -12.78 9.12 -8.81
N LEU A 10 -12.96 7.92 -9.38
CA LEU A 10 -14.29 7.40 -9.74
C LEU A 10 -15.13 7.12 -8.50
N TYR A 11 -14.53 6.52 -7.48
CA TYR A 11 -15.20 6.24 -6.21
C TYR A 11 -15.60 7.52 -5.47
N ILE A 12 -14.71 8.53 -5.41
CA ILE A 12 -15.03 9.83 -4.79
C ILE A 12 -16.11 10.56 -5.59
N LYS A 13 -16.08 10.48 -6.92
CA LYS A 13 -17.12 11.07 -7.77
C LYS A 13 -18.50 10.46 -7.49
N GLU A 14 -18.57 9.16 -7.29
CA GLU A 14 -19.81 8.46 -6.94
C GLU A 14 -20.31 8.87 -5.54
N MET A 15 -19.40 9.04 -4.58
CA MET A 15 -19.76 9.48 -3.21
C MET A 15 -20.26 10.91 -3.14
N MET A 16 -19.67 11.82 -3.91
CA MET A 16 -19.95 13.26 -3.79
C MET A 16 -21.03 13.77 -4.76
N GLY A 17 -21.23 13.08 -5.90
CA GLY A 17 -22.15 13.55 -6.96
C GLY A 17 -21.82 14.96 -7.49
N GLY A 18 -20.59 15.46 -7.23
CA GLY A 18 -20.22 16.86 -7.40
C GLY A 18 -19.55 17.19 -8.73
N ASP A 19 -19.20 18.47 -8.88
CA ASP A 19 -18.51 19.00 -10.04
C ASP A 19 -17.12 18.35 -10.20
N ALA A 20 -16.77 17.99 -11.44
CA ALA A 20 -15.53 17.28 -11.74
C ALA A 20 -14.26 17.98 -11.23
N MET A 21 -14.27 19.31 -11.18
CA MET A 21 -13.14 20.12 -10.71
C MET A 21 -12.97 20.02 -9.18
N ALA A 22 -14.06 19.99 -8.42
CA ALA A 22 -14.05 19.81 -6.98
C ALA A 22 -13.55 18.40 -6.62
N VAL A 23 -14.01 17.38 -7.32
CA VAL A 23 -13.56 15.99 -7.15
C VAL A 23 -12.06 15.86 -7.42
N ALA A 24 -11.56 16.44 -8.51
CA ALA A 24 -10.13 16.38 -8.85
C ALA A 24 -9.25 17.04 -7.77
N THR A 25 -9.68 18.19 -7.24
CA THR A 25 -8.96 18.90 -6.16
C THR A 25 -8.89 18.05 -4.90
N ILE A 26 -10.01 17.47 -4.46
CA ILE A 26 -10.08 16.63 -3.27
C ILE A 26 -9.21 15.38 -3.43
N VAL A 27 -9.28 14.71 -4.59
CA VAL A 27 -8.43 13.57 -4.91
C VAL A 27 -6.95 13.94 -4.84
N GLY A 28 -6.58 15.10 -5.39
CA GLY A 28 -5.22 15.63 -5.34
C GLY A 28 -4.73 15.82 -3.90
N ILE A 29 -5.54 16.42 -3.03
CA ILE A 29 -5.23 16.61 -1.60
C ILE A 29 -5.05 15.25 -0.90
N ILE A 30 -5.94 14.29 -1.14
CA ILE A 30 -5.87 12.96 -0.53
C ILE A 30 -4.59 12.22 -0.96
N ILE A 31 -4.25 12.28 -2.25
CA ILE A 31 -3.02 11.67 -2.77
C ILE A 31 -1.78 12.37 -2.20
N PHE A 32 -1.81 13.70 -2.08
CA PHE A 32 -0.72 14.47 -1.48
C PHE A 32 -0.50 14.07 -0.01
N ILE A 33 -1.57 13.99 0.80
CA ILE A 33 -1.49 13.55 2.20
C ILE A 33 -0.89 12.14 2.30
N ALA A 34 -1.37 11.21 1.48
CA ALA A 34 -0.85 9.85 1.46
C ALA A 34 0.63 9.79 1.04
N GLY A 35 1.04 10.62 0.08
CA GLY A 35 2.43 10.75 -0.34
C GLY A 35 3.32 11.33 0.76
N ALA A 36 2.91 12.44 1.38
CA ALA A 36 3.65 13.11 2.45
C ALA A 36 3.84 12.18 3.67
N THR A 37 2.80 11.48 4.08
CA THR A 37 2.89 10.50 5.18
C THR A 37 3.78 9.31 4.82
N SER A 38 3.78 8.86 3.56
CA SER A 38 4.65 7.79 3.06
C SER A 38 6.12 8.20 3.11
N VAL A 39 6.46 9.42 2.67
CA VAL A 39 7.83 9.95 2.74
C VAL A 39 8.29 10.06 4.19
N THR A 40 7.46 10.65 5.07
CA THR A 40 7.77 10.81 6.50
C THR A 40 8.02 9.45 7.15
N SER A 41 7.21 8.45 6.84
CA SER A 41 7.34 7.08 7.33
C SER A 41 8.62 6.42 6.83
N SER A 42 8.92 6.55 5.55
CA SER A 42 10.13 5.99 4.93
C SER A 42 11.41 6.53 5.54
N LEU A 43 11.45 7.83 5.86
CA LEU A 43 12.61 8.48 6.53
C LEU A 43 12.79 8.00 7.98
N ASN A 44 11.71 7.67 8.67
CA ASN A 44 11.77 7.26 10.07
C ASN A 44 11.87 5.73 10.26
N VAL A 45 11.70 4.94 9.21
CA VAL A 45 11.73 3.48 9.31
C VAL A 45 13.07 2.94 9.83
N SER A 46 14.18 3.56 9.48
CA SER A 46 15.51 3.19 9.97
C SER A 46 15.67 3.37 11.48
N ARG A 47 15.02 4.38 12.06
CA ARG A 47 15.00 4.59 13.53
C ARG A 47 14.16 3.52 14.22
N LEU A 48 13.03 3.15 13.63
CA LEU A 48 12.14 2.10 14.13
C LEU A 48 12.81 0.72 14.06
N ALA A 49 13.55 0.45 13.00
CA ALA A 49 14.29 -0.80 12.78
C ALA A 49 15.43 -1.02 13.80
N LYS A 50 15.88 0.02 14.50
CA LYS A 50 16.83 -0.11 15.62
C LYS A 50 16.19 -0.64 16.91
N ARG A 51 14.87 -0.49 17.06
CA ARG A 51 14.12 -0.90 18.25
C ARG A 51 13.33 -2.19 18.05
N ILE A 52 12.87 -2.44 16.83
CA ILE A 52 12.00 -3.56 16.49
C ILE A 52 12.61 -4.28 15.29
N SER A 53 12.59 -5.62 15.28
CA SER A 53 13.11 -6.40 14.16
C SER A 53 12.36 -6.07 12.86
N MET A 54 13.08 -5.91 11.76
CA MET A 54 12.53 -5.54 10.45
C MET A 54 11.38 -6.44 9.98
N PRO A 55 11.43 -7.79 10.13
CA PRO A 55 10.30 -8.65 9.77
C PRO A 55 9.04 -8.36 10.59
N ARG A 56 9.17 -7.99 11.86
CA ARG A 56 8.01 -7.63 12.69
C ARG A 56 7.36 -6.34 12.23
N ILE A 57 8.16 -5.32 11.91
CA ILE A 57 7.63 -4.05 11.37
C ILE A 57 6.89 -4.33 10.06
N LEU A 58 7.46 -5.15 9.19
CA LEU A 58 6.86 -5.49 7.90
C LEU A 58 5.52 -6.23 8.06
N ILE A 59 5.42 -7.17 9.01
CA ILE A 59 4.18 -7.88 9.32
C ILE A 59 3.11 -6.90 9.84
N ILE A 60 3.47 -6.05 10.81
CA ILE A 60 2.55 -5.07 11.41
C ILE A 60 2.08 -4.07 10.34
N ALA A 61 3.00 -3.52 9.54
CA ALA A 61 2.66 -2.58 8.49
C ALA A 61 1.73 -3.21 7.43
N SER A 62 1.99 -4.45 7.01
CA SER A 62 1.12 -5.16 6.08
C SER A 62 -0.26 -5.45 6.67
N PHE A 63 -0.32 -5.88 7.93
CA PHE A 63 -1.58 -6.15 8.62
C PHE A 63 -2.42 -4.87 8.79
N VAL A 64 -1.81 -3.79 9.29
CA VAL A 64 -2.47 -2.48 9.46
C VAL A 64 -2.96 -1.96 8.11
N THR A 65 -2.17 -2.12 7.04
CA THR A 65 -2.59 -1.73 5.69
C THR A 65 -3.83 -2.52 5.23
N GLY A 66 -3.84 -3.84 5.46
CA GLY A 66 -5.00 -4.68 5.13
C GLY A 66 -6.28 -4.26 5.86
N VAL A 67 -6.19 -4.06 7.19
CA VAL A 67 -7.32 -3.57 8.00
C VAL A 67 -7.79 -2.19 7.50
N ASN A 68 -6.85 -1.32 7.21
CA ASN A 68 -7.16 0.04 6.76
C ASN A 68 -7.88 0.06 5.41
N PHE A 69 -7.58 -0.86 4.48
CA PHE A 69 -8.34 -0.97 3.23
C PHE A 69 -9.80 -1.39 3.46
N ILE A 70 -10.05 -2.28 4.42
CA ILE A 70 -11.42 -2.66 4.80
C ILE A 70 -12.16 -1.45 5.39
N LEU A 71 -11.52 -0.73 6.32
CA LEU A 71 -12.11 0.45 6.95
C LEU A 71 -12.42 1.56 5.93
N GLN A 72 -11.57 1.76 4.92
CA GLN A 72 -11.82 2.73 3.85
C GLN A 72 -13.11 2.45 3.07
N TYR A 73 -13.44 1.18 2.86
CA TYR A 73 -14.68 0.82 2.19
C TYR A 73 -15.92 1.05 3.07
N LEU A 74 -15.78 0.84 4.39
CA LEU A 74 -16.88 0.99 5.34
C LEU A 74 -17.18 2.45 5.70
N MET A 75 -16.29 3.38 5.36
CA MET A 75 -16.44 4.79 5.70
C MET A 75 -17.16 5.56 4.60
N PRO A 76 -18.34 6.16 4.89
CA PRO A 76 -19.15 6.85 3.89
C PRO A 76 -18.72 8.29 3.62
N GLU A 77 -17.68 8.80 4.30
CA GLU A 77 -17.25 10.19 4.22
C GLU A 77 -15.90 10.37 3.53
N VAL A 78 -15.80 11.34 2.63
CA VAL A 78 -14.59 11.66 1.88
C VAL A 78 -13.43 12.10 2.77
N TRP A 79 -13.70 12.86 3.84
CA TRP A 79 -12.67 13.31 4.78
C TRP A 79 -12.09 12.18 5.60
N THR A 80 -12.94 11.27 6.06
CA THR A 80 -12.51 10.06 6.77
C THR A 80 -11.71 9.15 5.83
N LEU A 81 -12.13 9.02 4.57
CA LEU A 81 -11.37 8.32 3.53
C LEU A 81 -9.98 8.95 3.35
N GLY A 82 -9.88 10.29 3.33
CA GLY A 82 -8.62 11.01 3.22
C GLY A 82 -7.68 10.72 4.40
N PHE A 83 -8.19 10.73 5.62
CA PHE A 83 -7.43 10.37 6.82
C PHE A 83 -6.92 8.93 6.76
N MET A 84 -7.79 7.99 6.41
CA MET A 84 -7.42 6.57 6.24
C MET A 84 -6.39 6.39 5.13
N ARG A 85 -6.43 7.18 4.06
CA ARG A 85 -5.41 7.21 3.01
C ARG A 85 -4.06 7.69 3.53
N GLY A 86 -4.05 8.70 4.38
CA GLY A 86 -2.82 9.13 5.06
C GLY A 86 -2.20 8.00 5.90
N LEU A 87 -3.02 7.29 6.66
CA LEU A 87 -2.57 6.13 7.45
C LEU A 87 -2.08 4.97 6.57
N THR A 88 -2.75 4.72 5.44
CA THR A 88 -2.27 3.76 4.43
C THR A 88 -0.93 4.19 3.86
N GLY A 89 -0.78 5.46 3.48
CA GLY A 89 0.49 6.01 3.00
C GLY A 89 1.63 5.81 3.99
N PHE A 90 1.37 6.10 5.27
CA PHE A 90 2.33 5.89 6.35
C PHE A 90 2.77 4.42 6.45
N SER A 91 1.85 3.47 6.46
CA SER A 91 2.17 2.05 6.54
C SER A 91 2.91 1.54 5.30
N LEU A 92 2.46 1.94 4.10
CA LEU A 92 3.07 1.55 2.83
C LEU A 92 4.47 2.14 2.63
N GLY A 93 4.72 3.35 3.15
CA GLY A 93 6.04 3.99 3.09
C GLY A 93 7.15 3.20 3.79
N MET A 94 6.80 2.36 4.77
CA MET A 94 7.78 1.49 5.44
C MET A 94 8.03 0.18 4.69
N ILE A 95 7.05 -0.34 3.96
CA ILE A 95 7.09 -1.71 3.40
C ILE A 95 8.22 -1.86 2.38
N MET A 96 8.33 -0.94 1.42
CA MET A 96 9.33 -1.03 0.34
C MET A 96 10.78 -0.97 0.86
N PRO A 97 11.18 0.03 1.66
CA PRO A 97 12.55 0.09 2.16
C PRO A 97 12.90 -1.09 3.07
N LEU A 98 11.95 -1.56 3.91
CA LEU A 98 12.17 -2.73 4.76
C LEU A 98 12.32 -4.02 3.93
N ALA A 99 11.47 -4.23 2.93
CA ALA A 99 11.54 -5.40 2.07
C ALA A 99 12.89 -5.46 1.32
N ASN A 100 13.32 -4.34 0.74
CA ASN A 100 14.59 -4.24 0.04
C ASN A 100 15.80 -4.45 0.99
N THR A 101 15.74 -3.93 2.21
CA THR A 101 16.79 -4.14 3.21
C THR A 101 16.89 -5.60 3.63
N ILE A 102 15.76 -6.25 3.89
CA ILE A 102 15.72 -7.68 4.24
C ILE A 102 16.27 -8.53 3.09
N LEU A 103 15.84 -8.27 1.86
CA LEU A 103 16.33 -8.97 0.68
C LEU A 103 17.84 -8.78 0.47
N ALA A 104 18.33 -7.55 0.61
CA ALA A 104 19.75 -7.25 0.47
C ALA A 104 20.61 -7.89 1.57
N SER A 105 20.07 -8.01 2.79
CA SER A 105 20.79 -8.65 3.90
C SER A 105 20.79 -10.18 3.83
N ALA A 106 19.86 -10.77 3.09
CA ALA A 106 19.76 -12.24 2.94
C ALA A 106 20.71 -12.83 1.92
N VAL A 107 21.48 -12.01 1.18
CA VAL A 107 22.37 -12.47 0.11
C VAL A 107 23.78 -11.87 0.26
N PRO A 108 24.85 -12.55 -0.27
CA PRO A 108 26.19 -12.00 -0.31
C PRO A 108 26.26 -10.66 -1.05
N ALA A 109 27.28 -9.85 -0.73
CA ALA A 109 27.42 -8.49 -1.24
C ALA A 109 27.36 -8.40 -2.77
N GLU A 110 27.97 -9.35 -3.47
CA GLU A 110 28.05 -9.41 -4.93
C GLU A 110 26.67 -9.59 -5.60
N LYS A 111 25.69 -10.18 -4.89
CA LYS A 111 24.35 -10.48 -5.43
C LYS A 111 23.29 -9.47 -4.99
N ARG A 112 23.60 -8.52 -4.11
CA ARG A 112 22.62 -7.55 -3.56
C ARG A 112 21.94 -6.72 -4.63
N THR A 113 22.70 -6.14 -5.55
CA THR A 113 22.17 -5.31 -6.64
C THR A 113 21.23 -6.12 -7.53
N MET A 114 21.58 -7.36 -7.85
CA MET A 114 20.75 -8.25 -8.67
C MET A 114 19.43 -8.56 -7.98
N VAL A 115 19.44 -8.93 -6.71
CA VAL A 115 18.20 -9.29 -5.96
C VAL A 115 17.30 -8.07 -5.77
N VAL A 116 17.85 -6.90 -5.46
CA VAL A 116 17.06 -5.65 -5.38
C VAL A 116 16.51 -5.27 -6.76
N GLY A 117 17.28 -5.47 -7.83
CA GLY A 117 16.80 -5.26 -9.21
C GLY A 117 15.61 -6.14 -9.55
N PHE A 118 15.67 -7.44 -9.23
CA PHE A 118 14.52 -8.34 -9.40
C PHE A 118 13.30 -7.89 -8.58
N SER A 119 13.50 -7.50 -7.31
CA SER A 119 12.42 -6.98 -6.46
C SER A 119 11.74 -5.77 -7.11
N THR A 120 12.55 -4.83 -7.63
CA THR A 120 12.04 -3.63 -8.31
C THR A 120 11.28 -3.99 -9.59
N SER A 121 11.78 -4.94 -10.38
CA SER A 121 11.11 -5.40 -11.59
C SER A 121 9.73 -6.02 -11.28
N PHE A 122 9.64 -6.86 -10.26
CA PHE A 122 8.34 -7.39 -9.81
C PHE A 122 7.41 -6.30 -9.30
N ALA A 123 7.94 -5.28 -8.60
CA ALA A 123 7.14 -4.13 -8.16
C ALA A 123 6.59 -3.33 -9.35
N LEU A 124 7.39 -3.12 -10.40
CA LEU A 124 6.96 -2.46 -11.63
C LEU A 124 5.89 -3.27 -12.37
N MET A 125 6.06 -4.60 -12.47
CA MET A 125 5.01 -5.46 -13.03
C MET A 125 3.71 -5.35 -12.23
N GLY A 126 3.79 -5.33 -10.89
CA GLY A 126 2.64 -5.09 -10.02
C GLY A 126 1.98 -3.72 -10.23
N ASN A 127 2.77 -2.69 -10.54
CA ASN A 127 2.26 -1.35 -10.84
C ASN A 127 1.48 -1.28 -12.16
N VAL A 128 1.75 -2.16 -13.11
CA VAL A 128 1.00 -2.27 -14.36
C VAL A 128 -0.19 -3.22 -14.19
N ALA A 129 0.03 -4.40 -13.66
CA ALA A 129 -1.01 -5.43 -13.51
C ALA A 129 -2.07 -5.03 -12.46
N GLY A 130 -1.67 -4.31 -11.41
CA GLY A 130 -2.56 -3.89 -10.33
C GLY A 130 -3.75 -3.06 -10.80
N PRO A 131 -3.57 -1.93 -11.50
CA PRO A 131 -4.66 -1.14 -12.05
C PRO A 131 -5.55 -1.90 -13.01
N MET A 132 -4.98 -2.75 -13.88
CA MET A 132 -5.75 -3.58 -14.81
C MET A 132 -6.65 -4.56 -14.07
N ALA A 133 -6.10 -5.31 -13.11
CA ALA A 133 -6.88 -6.25 -12.31
C ALA A 133 -7.96 -5.54 -11.48
N SER A 134 -7.60 -4.41 -10.85
CA SER A 134 -8.55 -3.61 -10.05
C SER A 134 -9.66 -3.02 -10.88
N GLY A 135 -9.37 -2.56 -12.11
CA GLY A 135 -10.37 -2.07 -13.05
C GLY A 135 -11.33 -3.18 -13.47
N ALA A 136 -10.82 -4.36 -13.81
CA ALA A 136 -11.65 -5.51 -14.16
C ALA A 136 -12.55 -5.96 -13.00
N ILE A 137 -12.02 -6.00 -11.78
CA ILE A 137 -12.79 -6.34 -10.58
C ILE A 137 -13.88 -5.28 -10.33
N ALA A 138 -13.54 -4.00 -10.44
CA ALA A 138 -14.49 -2.91 -10.24
C ALA A 138 -15.65 -2.95 -11.23
N MET A 139 -15.38 -3.28 -12.49
CA MET A 139 -16.41 -3.39 -13.54
C MET A 139 -17.36 -4.58 -13.33
N GLN A 140 -16.86 -5.72 -12.81
CA GLN A 140 -17.65 -6.93 -12.67
C GLN A 140 -18.36 -7.03 -11.32
N TRP A 141 -17.71 -6.62 -10.23
CA TRP A 141 -18.18 -6.84 -8.86
C TRP A 141 -18.26 -5.56 -8.01
N GLY A 142 -18.02 -4.40 -8.63
CA GLY A 142 -18.08 -3.10 -7.95
C GLY A 142 -16.81 -2.73 -7.16
N TYR A 143 -16.76 -1.48 -6.73
CA TYR A 143 -15.57 -0.92 -6.04
C TYR A 143 -15.25 -1.62 -4.72
N GLY A 144 -16.25 -2.09 -3.99
CA GLY A 144 -16.06 -2.77 -2.71
C GLY A 144 -15.15 -3.99 -2.83
N MET A 145 -15.32 -4.80 -3.86
CA MET A 145 -14.50 -6.00 -4.07
C MET A 145 -13.02 -5.67 -4.33
N VAL A 146 -12.72 -4.48 -4.84
CA VAL A 146 -11.32 -4.04 -5.00
C VAL A 146 -10.66 -3.80 -3.65
N PHE A 147 -11.37 -3.17 -2.70
CA PHE A 147 -10.85 -2.98 -1.34
C PHE A 147 -10.65 -4.31 -0.61
N TRP A 148 -11.63 -5.23 -0.69
CA TRP A 148 -11.55 -6.56 -0.09
C TRP A 148 -10.41 -7.41 -0.68
N SER A 149 -10.27 -7.44 -2.01
CA SER A 149 -9.19 -8.20 -2.67
C SER A 149 -7.81 -7.65 -2.33
N THR A 150 -7.68 -6.32 -2.26
CA THR A 150 -6.43 -5.66 -1.86
C THR A 150 -6.10 -5.98 -0.40
N ALA A 151 -7.06 -5.88 0.52
CA ALA A 151 -6.88 -6.24 1.92
C ALA A 151 -6.45 -7.70 2.08
N PHE A 152 -7.09 -8.61 1.34
CA PHE A 152 -6.73 -10.03 1.34
C PHE A 152 -5.28 -10.27 0.91
N CYS A 153 -4.81 -9.61 -0.15
CA CYS A 153 -3.41 -9.68 -0.57
C CYS A 153 -2.44 -9.23 0.53
N PHE A 154 -2.75 -8.16 1.27
CA PHE A 154 -1.93 -7.70 2.38
C PHE A 154 -1.93 -8.66 3.57
N PHE A 155 -3.06 -9.27 3.89
CA PHE A 155 -3.12 -10.32 4.92
C PHE A 155 -2.35 -11.57 4.52
N LEU A 156 -2.44 -12.00 3.26
CA LEU A 156 -1.61 -13.09 2.74
C LEU A 156 -0.13 -12.77 2.85
N ALA A 157 0.29 -11.57 2.47
CA ALA A 157 1.68 -11.13 2.60
C ALA A 157 2.13 -11.17 4.07
N ALA A 158 1.34 -10.63 4.99
CA ALA A 158 1.62 -10.66 6.43
C ALA A 158 1.75 -12.10 6.94
N CYS A 159 0.87 -13.01 6.53
CA CYS A 159 0.88 -14.42 6.92
C CYS A 159 2.13 -15.15 6.41
N VAL A 160 2.50 -14.93 5.14
CA VAL A 160 3.71 -15.54 4.54
C VAL A 160 4.97 -15.08 5.27
N ILE A 161 5.09 -13.77 5.54
CA ILE A 161 6.24 -13.21 6.26
C ILE A 161 6.27 -13.76 7.69
N TYR A 162 5.12 -13.85 8.36
CA TYR A 162 5.03 -14.40 9.70
C TYR A 162 5.51 -15.86 9.77
N ARG A 163 5.12 -16.69 8.82
CA ARG A 163 5.57 -18.10 8.74
C ARG A 163 7.07 -18.22 8.49
N LYS A 164 7.62 -17.34 7.65
CA LYS A 164 9.04 -17.37 7.28
C LYS A 164 9.96 -16.54 8.19
N ARG A 165 9.42 -15.84 9.20
CA ARG A 165 10.20 -14.95 10.09
C ARG A 165 11.35 -15.61 10.85
N LYS A 166 11.34 -16.93 10.99
CA LYS A 166 12.41 -17.71 11.65
C LYS A 166 13.61 -17.96 10.72
N ILE A 167 13.44 -17.74 9.41
CA ILE A 167 14.44 -17.99 8.37
C ILE A 167 15.07 -16.66 7.92
N ILE A 168 14.39 -15.56 8.16
CA ILE A 168 14.78 -14.18 7.84
C ILE A 168 15.32 -13.50 9.11
#